data_d4ebb2f16d2b3e2973ebc39a797355be
#
_entry.id   d4ebb2f16d2b3e2973ebc39a797355be
#
_cell.length_a   1.000
_cell.length_b   1.000
_cell.length_c   1.000
_cell.angle_alpha   90.00
_cell.angle_beta   90.00
_cell.angle_gamma   90.00
#
_symmetry.space_group_name_H-M   'P 1'
#
loop_
_entity.id
_entity.type
_entity.pdbx_description
1 polymer ?
#
loop_
_entity_poly.entity_id
_entity_poly.type
_entity_poly.pdbx_seq_one_letter_code
_entity_poly.pdbx_strand_id
1 'polypeptide(L)'
;MTTLRDAVFGQAVGDALGVPYEFRARDSFVCTDMTGRGTHGMPAGTWSDDTSMALALCDSYRELGRVDADDILARFRAWRDEGAYSVDGLFDIGITTSIALDSGRGGAGKRDNGNGSLMRTVPLAFTDATDDEVRAVSAITHAHAIACDACVDCVRAARMLASGASAERAALAVGMGWVATAPRGAIRSGGYVLDTWAAALWCLVRTGSYEECVLAAVNLGEDTDTTAAVAGALAGIVYGASSIPRSWMNALRGKDVTERCLF
;
A
#
# COMPACT_ATOMS: atom_id res chain seq x y z
N MET A 1 14.16 11.79 -11.92
CA MET A 1 14.35 11.07 -10.64
C MET A 1 12.99 10.81 -10.07
N THR A 2 12.74 9.60 -9.64
CA THR A 2 11.49 9.21 -8.95
C THR A 2 11.46 9.83 -7.56
N THR A 3 10.30 10.29 -7.13
CA THR A 3 10.09 11.00 -5.87
C THR A 3 9.13 10.25 -4.96
N LEU A 4 9.12 10.57 -3.67
CA LEU A 4 8.09 10.11 -2.75
C LEU A 4 6.68 10.38 -3.27
N ARG A 5 6.47 11.54 -3.90
CA ARG A 5 5.20 11.94 -4.50
C ARG A 5 4.71 10.94 -5.54
N ASP A 6 5.60 10.41 -6.38
CA ASP A 6 5.23 9.42 -7.40
C ASP A 6 4.70 8.14 -6.76
N ALA A 7 5.37 7.67 -5.69
CA ALA A 7 4.93 6.49 -4.96
C ALA A 7 3.60 6.70 -4.24
N VAL A 8 3.44 7.81 -3.50
CA VAL A 8 2.25 8.05 -2.66
C VAL A 8 1.01 8.31 -3.50
N PHE A 9 1.11 9.11 -4.60
CA PHE A 9 -0.01 9.27 -5.51
C PHE A 9 -0.34 7.98 -6.27
N GLY A 10 0.69 7.20 -6.64
CA GLY A 10 0.48 5.87 -7.19
C GLY A 10 -0.27 4.95 -6.24
N GLN A 11 0.09 4.96 -4.96
CA GLN A 11 -0.62 4.23 -3.91
C GLN A 11 -2.08 4.68 -3.79
N ALA A 12 -2.32 5.98 -3.61
CA ALA A 12 -3.64 6.53 -3.36
C ALA A 12 -4.63 6.27 -4.53
N VAL A 13 -4.14 6.32 -5.77
CA VAL A 13 -4.96 5.97 -6.94
C VAL A 13 -5.23 4.48 -7.01
N GLY A 14 -4.24 3.63 -6.69
CA GLY A 14 -4.40 2.18 -6.65
C GLY A 14 -5.43 1.75 -5.61
N ASP A 15 -5.30 2.22 -4.38
CA ASP A 15 -6.23 2.05 -3.27
C ASP A 15 -7.66 2.46 -3.69
N ALA A 16 -7.84 3.70 -4.13
CA ALA A 16 -9.17 4.22 -4.53
C ALA A 16 -9.82 3.46 -5.71
N LEU A 17 -9.03 2.84 -6.58
CA LEU A 17 -9.52 1.95 -7.63
C LEU A 17 -9.99 0.61 -7.08
N GLY A 18 -9.33 0.09 -6.04
CA GLY A 18 -9.64 -1.19 -5.41
C GLY A 18 -10.84 -1.16 -4.48
N VAL A 19 -11.02 -0.08 -3.70
CA VAL A 19 -12.08 0.09 -2.69
C VAL A 19 -13.48 -0.41 -3.13
N PRO A 20 -13.99 -0.12 -4.34
CA PRO A 20 -15.32 -0.59 -4.75
C PRO A 20 -15.44 -2.11 -4.93
N TYR A 21 -14.31 -2.81 -5.07
CA TYR A 21 -14.27 -4.23 -5.44
C TYR A 21 -13.78 -5.14 -4.31
N GLU A 22 -13.35 -4.59 -3.19
CA GLU A 22 -12.85 -5.35 -2.04
C GLU A 22 -13.83 -6.44 -1.61
N PHE A 23 -13.32 -7.58 -1.19
CA PHE A 23 -14.03 -8.82 -0.85
C PHE A 23 -14.80 -9.49 -2.00
N ARG A 24 -14.69 -8.99 -3.22
CA ARG A 24 -15.30 -9.65 -4.37
C ARG A 24 -14.39 -10.74 -4.92
N ALA A 25 -15.00 -11.90 -5.19
CA ALA A 25 -14.24 -13.03 -5.71
C ALA A 25 -13.63 -12.69 -7.09
N ARG A 26 -12.44 -13.23 -7.34
CA ARG A 26 -11.76 -13.14 -8.63
C ARG A 26 -12.69 -13.57 -9.76
N ASP A 27 -12.63 -12.86 -10.90
CA ASP A 27 -13.40 -13.11 -12.10
C ASP A 27 -14.94 -12.90 -11.94
N SER A 28 -15.41 -12.40 -10.77
CA SER A 28 -16.81 -12.02 -10.57
C SER A 28 -17.13 -10.59 -11.04
N PHE A 29 -16.12 -9.83 -11.41
CA PHE A 29 -16.21 -8.45 -11.92
C PHE A 29 -15.04 -8.15 -12.85
N VAL A 30 -15.13 -6.99 -13.53
CA VAL A 30 -14.02 -6.42 -14.30
C VAL A 30 -13.91 -4.94 -13.92
N CYS A 31 -12.77 -4.55 -13.36
CA CYS A 31 -12.40 -3.15 -13.15
C CYS A 31 -11.71 -2.64 -14.42
N THR A 32 -12.20 -1.55 -14.98
CA THR A 32 -11.63 -0.91 -16.18
C THR A 32 -11.41 0.59 -15.99
N ASP A 33 -11.94 1.17 -14.90
CA ASP A 33 -11.85 2.61 -14.63
C ASP A 33 -12.12 2.88 -13.15
N MET A 34 -11.83 4.12 -12.70
CA MET A 34 -12.11 4.57 -11.34
C MET A 34 -13.61 4.77 -11.16
N THR A 35 -14.22 3.88 -10.41
CA THR A 35 -15.64 3.92 -10.07
C THR A 35 -15.83 4.16 -8.58
N GLY A 36 -17.05 4.42 -8.16
CA GLY A 36 -17.39 4.54 -6.74
C GLY A 36 -18.46 3.54 -6.32
N ARG A 37 -18.89 3.66 -5.08
CA ARG A 37 -19.85 2.80 -4.39
C ARG A 37 -19.28 1.41 -4.12
N GLY A 38 -19.78 0.34 -4.74
CA GLY A 38 -19.26 -1.01 -4.49
C GLY A 38 -19.40 -1.45 -3.03
N THR A 39 -18.41 -2.18 -2.52
CA THR A 39 -18.45 -2.82 -1.18
C THR A 39 -18.65 -1.83 -0.05
N HIS A 40 -17.91 -0.74 -0.05
CA HIS A 40 -17.95 0.27 1.03
C HIS A 40 -18.92 1.42 0.79
N GLY A 41 -19.55 1.50 -0.39
CA GLY A 41 -20.49 2.56 -0.72
C GLY A 41 -19.86 3.95 -0.94
N MET A 42 -18.53 4.03 -0.98
CA MET A 42 -17.78 5.28 -1.04
C MET A 42 -17.83 5.94 -2.42
N PRO A 43 -17.72 7.27 -2.52
CA PRO A 43 -17.58 7.96 -3.80
C PRO A 43 -16.32 7.52 -4.56
N ALA A 44 -16.33 7.66 -5.89
CA ALA A 44 -15.13 7.42 -6.71
C ALA A 44 -13.95 8.29 -6.25
N GLY A 45 -12.77 7.70 -6.21
CA GLY A 45 -11.54 8.39 -5.81
C GLY A 45 -11.33 8.51 -4.30
N THR A 46 -12.14 7.82 -3.48
CA THR A 46 -11.94 7.76 -2.02
C THR A 46 -11.02 6.58 -1.70
N TRP A 47 -9.93 6.83 -1.00
CA TRP A 47 -8.99 5.84 -0.50
C TRP A 47 -9.38 5.30 0.89
N SER A 48 -8.82 4.16 1.27
CA SER A 48 -9.06 3.44 2.53
C SER A 48 -8.02 3.75 3.62
N ASP A 49 -7.85 2.82 4.55
CA ASP A 49 -6.79 2.83 5.57
C ASP A 49 -5.39 2.71 4.98
N ASP A 50 -5.23 2.05 3.84
CA ASP A 50 -3.96 1.90 3.12
C ASP A 50 -3.26 3.25 2.92
N THR A 51 -3.93 4.17 2.28
CA THR A 51 -3.37 5.50 2.02
C THR A 51 -3.35 6.36 3.27
N SER A 52 -4.41 6.31 4.10
CA SER A 52 -4.50 7.11 5.32
C SER A 52 -3.33 6.82 6.26
N MET A 53 -2.98 5.55 6.48
CA MET A 53 -1.86 5.17 7.34
C MET A 53 -0.49 5.47 6.71
N ALA A 54 -0.37 5.37 5.38
CA ALA A 54 0.85 5.79 4.69
C ALA A 54 1.08 7.31 4.82
N LEU A 55 0.02 8.12 4.72
CA LEU A 55 0.09 9.57 4.91
C LEU A 55 0.44 9.94 6.36
N ALA A 56 -0.10 9.22 7.34
CA ALA A 56 0.25 9.41 8.75
C ALA A 56 1.74 9.15 9.01
N LEU A 57 2.31 8.11 8.38
CA LEU A 57 3.74 7.83 8.42
C LEU A 57 4.56 8.94 7.75
N CYS A 58 4.17 9.38 6.56
CA CYS A 58 4.83 10.47 5.85
C CYS A 58 4.84 11.76 6.70
N ASP A 59 3.70 12.11 7.28
CA ASP A 59 3.55 13.32 8.09
C ASP A 59 4.40 13.26 9.36
N SER A 60 4.53 12.08 10.00
CA SER A 60 5.44 11.86 11.13
C SER A 60 6.89 12.13 10.72
N TYR A 61 7.34 11.54 9.61
CA TYR A 61 8.71 11.72 9.14
C TYR A 61 8.97 13.19 8.71
N ARG A 62 8.00 13.83 8.04
CA ARG A 62 8.08 15.24 7.65
C ARG A 62 8.31 16.16 8.84
N GLU A 63 7.61 15.93 9.95
CA GLU A 63 7.73 16.76 11.15
C GLU A 63 9.00 16.49 11.95
N LEU A 64 9.43 15.21 12.04
CA LEU A 64 10.50 14.81 12.96
C LEU A 64 11.85 14.59 12.27
N GLY A 65 11.88 14.42 10.94
CA GLY A 65 13.09 14.11 10.17
C GLY A 65 13.71 12.74 10.51
N ARG A 66 12.95 11.85 11.16
CA ARG A 66 13.38 10.51 11.57
C ARG A 66 12.17 9.58 11.72
N VAL A 67 12.43 8.28 11.72
CA VAL A 67 11.41 7.28 12.07
C VAL A 67 11.18 7.31 13.58
N ASP A 68 9.92 7.50 13.99
CA ASP A 68 9.52 7.51 15.40
C ASP A 68 8.22 6.70 15.56
N ALA A 69 8.36 5.48 16.11
CA ALA A 69 7.22 4.56 16.21
C ALA A 69 6.11 5.07 17.14
N ASP A 70 6.45 5.82 18.18
CA ASP A 70 5.49 6.36 19.14
C ASP A 70 4.67 7.50 18.49
N ASP A 71 5.32 8.40 17.75
CA ASP A 71 4.62 9.46 17.01
C ASP A 71 3.75 8.88 15.88
N ILE A 72 4.27 7.88 15.15
CA ILE A 72 3.49 7.18 14.12
C ILE A 72 2.25 6.52 14.74
N LEU A 73 2.37 5.84 15.89
CA LEU A 73 1.24 5.26 16.61
C LEU A 73 0.22 6.32 17.03
N ALA A 74 0.69 7.46 17.53
CA ALA A 74 -0.20 8.57 17.90
C ALA A 74 -0.99 9.09 16.69
N ARG A 75 -0.34 9.22 15.51
CA ARG A 75 -1.01 9.64 14.27
C ARG A 75 -1.99 8.59 13.74
N PHE A 76 -1.68 7.30 13.87
CA PHE A 76 -2.64 6.23 13.54
C PHE A 76 -3.89 6.28 14.43
N ARG A 77 -3.73 6.63 15.71
CA ARG A 77 -4.87 6.86 16.60
C ARG A 77 -5.67 8.10 16.19
N ALA A 78 -5.02 9.20 15.85
CA ALA A 78 -5.68 10.40 15.34
C ALA A 78 -6.45 10.11 14.03
N TRP A 79 -5.89 9.27 13.14
CA TRP A 79 -6.63 8.79 11.98
C TRP A 79 -7.90 8.04 12.37
N ARG A 80 -7.79 7.06 13.28
CA ARG A 80 -8.95 6.26 13.70
C ARG A 80 -10.00 7.08 14.45
N ASP A 81 -9.56 7.89 15.41
CA ASP A 81 -10.44 8.52 16.39
C ASP A 81 -10.99 9.89 15.91
N GLU A 82 -10.25 10.59 15.07
CA GLU A 82 -10.54 11.96 14.64
C GLU A 82 -10.73 12.09 13.12
N GLY A 83 -10.48 11.01 12.34
CA GLY A 83 -10.56 11.02 10.88
C GLY A 83 -9.40 11.76 10.19
N ALA A 84 -8.29 11.99 10.89
CA ALA A 84 -7.08 12.56 10.28
C ALA A 84 -6.64 11.72 9.09
N TYR A 85 -6.09 12.35 8.05
CA TYR A 85 -5.63 11.69 6.81
C TYR A 85 -6.72 11.00 5.98
N SER A 86 -7.98 10.98 6.42
CA SER A 86 -9.12 10.44 5.67
C SER A 86 -9.78 11.50 4.80
N VAL A 87 -10.57 11.05 3.81
CA VAL A 87 -11.33 11.93 2.92
C VAL A 87 -12.80 12.02 3.35
N ASP A 88 -13.44 10.89 3.59
CA ASP A 88 -14.87 10.80 3.95
C ASP A 88 -15.07 10.09 5.31
N GLY A 89 -14.11 10.24 6.23
CA GLY A 89 -14.11 9.58 7.52
C GLY A 89 -13.49 8.20 7.50
N LEU A 90 -13.57 7.52 8.63
CA LEU A 90 -13.03 6.16 8.80
C LEU A 90 -13.96 5.14 8.18
N PHE A 91 -13.45 4.32 7.30
CA PHE A 91 -14.02 3.04 6.90
C PHE A 91 -12.86 2.07 6.69
N ASP A 92 -13.16 0.78 6.68
CA ASP A 92 -12.17 -0.27 6.50
C ASP A 92 -10.94 -0.13 7.42
N ILE A 93 -11.03 -0.72 8.58
CA ILE A 93 -9.91 -0.88 9.51
C ILE A 93 -9.74 -2.36 9.83
N GLY A 94 -8.56 -2.91 9.55
CA GLY A 94 -8.25 -4.30 9.84
C GLY A 94 -8.35 -4.62 11.35
N ILE A 95 -8.85 -5.81 11.69
CA ILE A 95 -9.03 -6.25 13.09
C ILE A 95 -7.73 -6.19 13.88
N THR A 96 -6.62 -6.67 13.30
CA THR A 96 -5.29 -6.64 13.96
C THR A 96 -4.85 -5.20 14.21
N THR A 97 -5.07 -4.29 13.25
CA THR A 97 -4.78 -2.86 13.40
C THR A 97 -5.62 -2.26 14.53
N SER A 98 -6.93 -2.48 14.53
CA SER A 98 -7.83 -1.94 15.56
C SER A 98 -7.40 -2.37 16.97
N ILE A 99 -7.15 -3.67 17.18
CA ILE A 99 -6.69 -4.21 18.47
C ILE A 99 -5.33 -3.59 18.88
N ALA A 100 -4.44 -3.42 17.94
CA ALA A 100 -3.11 -2.82 18.21
C ALA A 100 -3.23 -1.35 18.62
N LEU A 101 -4.10 -0.57 17.98
CA LEU A 101 -4.32 0.83 18.34
C LEU A 101 -4.95 0.98 19.74
N ASP A 102 -5.83 0.07 20.13
CA ASP A 102 -6.41 0.03 21.49
C ASP A 102 -5.37 -0.33 22.53
N SER A 103 -4.64 -1.43 22.31
CA SER A 103 -3.70 -1.98 23.29
C SER A 103 -2.33 -1.28 23.31
N GLY A 104 -1.98 -0.52 22.25
CA GLY A 104 -0.63 0.02 22.02
C GLY A 104 0.41 -1.06 21.72
N ARG A 105 0.00 -2.25 21.27
CA ARG A 105 0.89 -3.39 21.02
C ARG A 105 0.46 -4.14 19.76
N GLY A 106 1.39 -4.26 18.82
CA GLY A 106 1.16 -5.03 17.61
C GLY A 106 0.95 -6.53 17.86
N GLY A 107 0.09 -7.13 17.07
CA GLY A 107 -0.19 -8.56 17.11
C GLY A 107 1.00 -9.37 16.59
N ALA A 108 1.38 -10.45 17.34
CA ALA A 108 2.50 -11.33 17.01
C ALA A 108 2.09 -12.80 16.86
N GLY A 109 0.82 -13.11 16.93
CA GLY A 109 0.29 -14.47 16.77
C GLY A 109 0.26 -14.93 15.31
N LYS A 110 0.03 -16.23 15.11
CA LYS A 110 -0.02 -16.83 13.75
C LYS A 110 -1.07 -16.20 12.82
N ARG A 111 -2.11 -15.58 13.36
CA ARG A 111 -3.17 -14.91 12.59
C ARG A 111 -2.93 -13.41 12.39
N ASP A 112 -1.84 -12.87 12.96
CA ASP A 112 -1.51 -11.46 12.89
C ASP A 112 -0.51 -11.16 11.75
N ASN A 113 -0.55 -11.98 10.70
CA ASN A 113 0.26 -11.88 9.49
C ASN A 113 -0.53 -11.22 8.33
N GLY A 114 -1.43 -10.33 8.64
CA GLY A 114 -2.13 -9.52 7.64
C GLY A 114 -1.19 -8.51 6.97
N ASN A 115 -1.66 -7.93 5.89
CA ASN A 115 -0.93 -6.96 5.07
C ASN A 115 -1.02 -5.51 5.58
N GLY A 116 -1.74 -5.24 6.66
CA GLY A 116 -2.00 -3.89 7.17
C GLY A 116 -0.76 -3.09 7.59
N SER A 117 0.42 -3.72 7.74
CA SER A 117 1.69 -2.98 7.85
C SER A 117 2.39 -2.82 6.51
N LEU A 118 2.26 -3.78 5.60
CA LEU A 118 2.87 -3.75 4.28
C LEU A 118 2.34 -2.56 3.45
N MET A 119 1.02 -2.36 3.46
CA MET A 119 0.31 -1.37 2.67
C MET A 119 0.82 0.07 2.87
N ARG A 120 1.36 0.39 4.06
CA ARG A 120 1.81 1.74 4.43
C ARG A 120 3.33 1.93 4.41
N THR A 121 4.10 0.91 4.03
CA THR A 121 5.56 0.85 4.26
C THR A 121 6.38 1.50 3.15
N VAL A 122 5.88 1.57 1.91
CA VAL A 122 6.64 2.07 0.74
C VAL A 122 7.27 3.45 0.95
N PRO A 123 6.64 4.44 1.63
CA PRO A 123 7.27 5.74 1.87
C PRO A 123 8.63 5.68 2.56
N LEU A 124 8.90 4.66 3.39
CA LEU A 124 10.19 4.47 4.06
C LEU A 124 11.35 4.23 3.07
N ALA A 125 11.05 3.88 1.82
CA ALA A 125 12.07 3.74 0.79
C ALA A 125 12.76 5.08 0.44
N PHE A 126 12.11 6.20 0.73
CA PHE A 126 12.60 7.56 0.47
C PHE A 126 13.24 8.21 1.71
N THR A 127 13.50 7.43 2.73
CA THR A 127 14.17 7.84 3.97
C THR A 127 15.47 7.05 4.15
N ASP A 128 16.22 7.37 5.18
CA ASP A 128 17.40 6.62 5.63
C ASP A 128 17.07 5.49 6.62
N ALA A 129 15.77 5.15 6.76
CA ALA A 129 15.32 4.11 7.68
C ALA A 129 16.11 2.81 7.50
N THR A 130 16.61 2.28 8.61
CA THR A 130 17.24 0.97 8.68
C THR A 130 16.22 -0.15 8.62
N ASP A 131 16.64 -1.37 8.34
CA ASP A 131 15.75 -2.54 8.37
C ASP A 131 15.07 -2.73 9.74
N ASP A 132 15.77 -2.42 10.83
CA ASP A 132 15.22 -2.53 12.19
C ASP A 132 14.15 -1.46 12.45
N GLU A 133 14.31 -0.26 11.94
CA GLU A 133 13.27 0.77 11.99
C GLU A 133 12.05 0.40 11.14
N VAL A 134 12.26 -0.18 9.96
CA VAL A 134 11.14 -0.70 9.15
C VAL A 134 10.38 -1.80 9.90
N ARG A 135 11.08 -2.73 10.56
CA ARG A 135 10.45 -3.74 11.42
C ARG A 135 9.69 -3.10 12.58
N ALA A 136 10.26 -2.09 13.23
CA ALA A 136 9.60 -1.37 14.32
C ALA A 136 8.31 -0.70 13.86
N VAL A 137 8.29 -0.07 12.67
CA VAL A 137 7.09 0.52 12.07
C VAL A 137 6.03 -0.54 11.75
N SER A 138 6.42 -1.70 11.21
CA SER A 138 5.50 -2.83 11.02
C SER A 138 4.93 -3.29 12.35
N ALA A 139 5.79 -3.46 13.35
CA ALA A 139 5.44 -3.98 14.67
C ALA A 139 4.50 -3.08 15.49
N ILE A 140 4.28 -1.83 15.08
CA ILE A 140 3.24 -0.97 15.68
C ILE A 140 1.88 -1.70 15.69
N THR A 141 1.57 -2.42 14.61
CA THR A 141 0.29 -3.16 14.47
C THR A 141 0.50 -4.64 14.18
N HIS A 142 1.48 -5.02 13.37
CA HIS A 142 1.75 -6.38 12.91
C HIS A 142 3.18 -6.76 13.30
N ALA A 143 3.34 -7.31 14.50
CA ALA A 143 4.64 -7.61 15.08
C ALA A 143 5.14 -9.05 14.79
N HIS A 144 4.40 -9.84 14.00
CA HIS A 144 4.86 -11.16 13.60
C HIS A 144 6.00 -11.04 12.59
N ALA A 145 7.04 -11.88 12.75
CA ALA A 145 8.28 -11.81 11.94
C ALA A 145 8.01 -11.80 10.43
N ILE A 146 7.07 -12.61 9.95
CA ILE A 146 6.72 -12.66 8.50
C ILE A 146 6.23 -11.29 8.01
N ALA A 147 5.37 -10.60 8.76
CA ALA A 147 4.87 -9.29 8.36
C ALA A 147 6.00 -8.23 8.40
N CYS A 148 6.83 -8.25 9.44
CA CYS A 148 7.97 -7.35 9.55
C CYS A 148 8.99 -7.56 8.42
N ASP A 149 9.32 -8.81 8.10
CA ASP A 149 10.28 -9.12 7.04
C ASP A 149 9.73 -8.78 5.65
N ALA A 150 8.44 -9.00 5.40
CA ALA A 150 7.80 -8.57 4.16
C ALA A 150 7.85 -7.04 3.97
N CYS A 151 7.70 -6.26 5.05
CA CYS A 151 7.87 -4.80 5.01
C CYS A 151 9.31 -4.41 4.66
N VAL A 152 10.30 -5.08 5.24
CA VAL A 152 11.74 -4.85 4.90
C VAL A 152 11.99 -5.15 3.43
N ASP A 153 11.50 -6.27 2.94
CA ASP A 153 11.66 -6.66 1.53
C ASP A 153 10.96 -5.67 0.59
N CYS A 154 9.78 -5.16 0.98
CA CYS A 154 9.07 -4.14 0.22
C CYS A 154 9.89 -2.84 0.12
N VAL A 155 10.44 -2.34 1.23
CA VAL A 155 11.28 -1.13 1.26
C VAL A 155 12.55 -1.33 0.43
N ARG A 156 13.20 -2.48 0.53
CA ARG A 156 14.39 -2.80 -0.27
C ARG A 156 14.09 -2.83 -1.76
N ALA A 157 13.00 -3.49 -2.16
CA ALA A 157 12.56 -3.52 -3.56
C ALA A 157 12.23 -2.11 -4.08
N ALA A 158 11.49 -1.32 -3.30
CA ALA A 158 11.14 0.06 -3.65
C ALA A 158 12.39 0.95 -3.82
N ARG A 159 13.41 0.82 -2.95
CA ARG A 159 14.70 1.51 -3.10
C ARG A 159 15.43 1.10 -4.39
N MET A 160 15.43 -0.18 -4.72
CA MET A 160 16.04 -0.66 -5.97
C MET A 160 15.32 -0.08 -7.19
N LEU A 161 13.98 -0.10 -7.19
CA LEU A 161 13.18 0.50 -8.26
C LEU A 161 13.43 2.00 -8.39
N ALA A 162 13.46 2.73 -7.29
CA ALA A 162 13.78 4.16 -7.26
C ALA A 162 15.19 4.48 -7.79
N SER A 163 16.12 3.53 -7.65
CA SER A 163 17.47 3.59 -8.22
C SER A 163 17.54 3.16 -9.69
N GLY A 164 16.42 2.84 -10.33
CA GLY A 164 16.34 2.46 -11.75
C GLY A 164 16.54 0.96 -12.03
N ALA A 165 16.47 0.09 -11.03
CA ALA A 165 16.44 -1.35 -11.27
C ALA A 165 15.14 -1.78 -11.95
N SER A 166 15.18 -2.85 -12.78
CA SER A 166 13.95 -3.42 -13.33
C SER A 166 13.12 -4.12 -12.26
N ALA A 167 11.81 -4.27 -12.52
CA ALA A 167 10.88 -4.96 -11.62
C ALA A 167 11.31 -6.41 -11.35
N GLU A 168 11.76 -7.13 -12.38
CA GLU A 168 12.26 -8.51 -12.25
C GLU A 168 13.49 -8.59 -11.35
N ARG A 169 14.41 -7.62 -11.49
CA ARG A 169 15.63 -7.57 -10.68
C ARG A 169 15.31 -7.26 -9.22
N ALA A 170 14.38 -6.36 -8.96
CA ALA A 170 13.91 -6.06 -7.62
C ALA A 170 13.21 -7.28 -6.98
N ALA A 171 12.30 -7.94 -7.71
CA ALA A 171 11.63 -9.15 -7.24
C ALA A 171 12.63 -10.30 -6.94
N LEU A 172 13.62 -10.50 -7.80
CA LEU A 172 14.65 -11.51 -7.58
C LEU A 172 15.47 -11.24 -6.32
N ALA A 173 15.85 -9.99 -6.08
CA ALA A 173 16.69 -9.59 -4.94
C ALA A 173 16.02 -9.81 -3.58
N VAL A 174 14.68 -9.80 -3.53
CA VAL A 174 13.90 -10.07 -2.31
C VAL A 174 13.32 -11.48 -2.27
N GLY A 175 13.88 -12.42 -3.04
CA GLY A 175 13.46 -13.84 -3.04
C GLY A 175 12.14 -14.12 -3.75
N MET A 176 11.54 -13.14 -4.41
CA MET A 176 10.25 -13.25 -5.11
C MET A 176 10.38 -13.43 -6.63
N GLY A 177 11.56 -13.80 -7.14
CA GLY A 177 11.81 -13.97 -8.59
C GLY A 177 10.84 -14.94 -9.30
N TRP A 178 10.22 -15.87 -8.56
CA TRP A 178 9.24 -16.81 -9.09
C TRP A 178 7.97 -16.15 -9.66
N VAL A 179 7.63 -14.93 -9.20
CA VAL A 179 6.44 -14.21 -9.69
C VAL A 179 6.53 -13.89 -11.19
N ALA A 180 7.75 -13.74 -11.74
CA ALA A 180 7.94 -13.42 -13.15
C ALA A 180 7.40 -14.52 -14.09
N THR A 181 7.39 -15.77 -13.65
CA THR A 181 6.93 -16.92 -14.45
C THR A 181 5.62 -17.52 -13.98
N ALA A 182 5.11 -17.08 -12.82
CA ALA A 182 3.89 -17.62 -12.24
C ALA A 182 2.67 -17.31 -13.13
N PRO A 183 1.79 -18.30 -13.39
CA PRO A 183 0.51 -18.02 -14.04
C PRO A 183 -0.43 -17.30 -13.09
N ARG A 184 -1.36 -16.48 -13.62
CA ARG A 184 -2.33 -15.69 -12.84
C ARG A 184 -3.07 -16.54 -11.78
N GLY A 185 -3.42 -17.77 -12.10
CA GLY A 185 -4.13 -18.68 -11.18
C GLY A 185 -3.31 -19.12 -9.95
N ALA A 186 -1.99 -18.97 -9.98
CA ALA A 186 -1.11 -19.28 -8.85
C ALA A 186 -0.91 -18.09 -7.90
N ILE A 187 -1.31 -16.88 -8.31
CA ILE A 187 -1.21 -15.66 -7.51
C ILE A 187 -2.44 -15.54 -6.63
N ARG A 188 -2.24 -15.53 -5.33
CA ARG A 188 -3.28 -15.20 -4.34
C ARG A 188 -3.29 -13.70 -4.08
N SER A 189 -4.44 -13.17 -3.70
CA SER A 189 -4.66 -11.74 -3.46
C SER A 189 -5.53 -11.48 -2.22
N GLY A 190 -5.51 -12.38 -1.25
CA GLY A 190 -6.18 -12.17 0.04
C GLY A 190 -5.31 -11.36 1.01
N GLY A 191 -5.86 -11.03 2.18
CA GLY A 191 -5.22 -10.18 3.19
C GLY A 191 -3.98 -10.76 3.91
N TYR A 192 -3.45 -11.91 3.47
CA TYR A 192 -2.18 -12.43 3.99
C TYR A 192 -1.01 -11.66 3.38
N VAL A 193 -0.10 -11.18 4.22
CA VAL A 193 0.98 -10.26 3.82
C VAL A 193 1.82 -10.76 2.64
N LEU A 194 2.18 -12.04 2.59
CA LEU A 194 2.98 -12.59 1.48
C LEU A 194 2.17 -12.77 0.20
N ASP A 195 0.86 -12.99 0.30
CA ASP A 195 -0.02 -13.08 -0.87
C ASP A 195 -0.14 -11.69 -1.53
N THR A 196 -0.41 -10.64 -0.74
CA THR A 196 -0.44 -9.25 -1.21
C THR A 196 0.89 -8.83 -1.80
N TRP A 197 2.02 -9.15 -1.13
CA TRP A 197 3.36 -8.82 -1.60
C TRP A 197 3.68 -9.49 -2.95
N ALA A 198 3.40 -10.78 -3.06
CA ALA A 198 3.59 -11.52 -4.31
C ALA A 198 2.68 -11.00 -5.43
N ALA A 199 1.42 -10.69 -5.13
CA ALA A 199 0.47 -10.16 -6.10
C ALA A 199 0.90 -8.79 -6.65
N ALA A 200 1.32 -7.87 -5.79
CA ALA A 200 1.80 -6.55 -6.21
C ALA A 200 3.04 -6.65 -7.12
N LEU A 201 4.03 -7.47 -6.75
CA LEU A 201 5.22 -7.71 -7.57
C LEU A 201 4.87 -8.40 -8.89
N TRP A 202 3.95 -9.39 -8.87
CA TRP A 202 3.51 -10.07 -10.09
C TRP A 202 2.87 -9.08 -11.07
N CYS A 203 1.99 -8.20 -10.60
CA CYS A 203 1.37 -7.18 -11.43
C CYS A 203 2.43 -6.26 -12.04
N LEU A 204 3.39 -5.77 -11.24
CA LEU A 204 4.45 -4.89 -11.71
C LEU A 204 5.35 -5.55 -12.77
N VAL A 205 5.73 -6.81 -12.57
CA VAL A 205 6.63 -7.54 -13.49
C VAL A 205 5.92 -7.91 -14.80
N ARG A 206 4.60 -8.10 -14.77
CA ARG A 206 3.82 -8.61 -15.91
C ARG A 206 3.19 -7.53 -16.79
N THR A 207 3.33 -6.27 -16.43
CA THR A 207 2.69 -5.15 -17.12
C THR A 207 3.70 -4.09 -17.55
N GLY A 208 3.33 -3.24 -18.50
CA GLY A 208 4.21 -2.25 -19.10
C GLY A 208 3.84 -0.80 -18.78
N SER A 209 2.80 -0.57 -17.97
CA SER A 209 2.35 0.76 -17.59
C SER A 209 1.77 0.79 -16.19
N TYR A 210 1.65 1.99 -15.61
CA TYR A 210 0.96 2.21 -14.35
C TYR A 210 -0.48 1.68 -14.40
N GLU A 211 -1.22 2.07 -15.44
CA GLU A 211 -2.62 1.70 -15.64
C GLU A 211 -2.80 0.18 -15.68
N GLU A 212 -2.03 -0.50 -16.52
CA GLU A 212 -2.09 -1.97 -16.62
C GLU A 212 -1.77 -2.65 -15.30
N CYS A 213 -0.77 -2.15 -14.56
CA CYS A 213 -0.34 -2.71 -13.28
C CYS A 213 -1.46 -2.66 -12.24
N VAL A 214 -2.07 -1.49 -12.07
CA VAL A 214 -3.11 -1.28 -11.06
C VAL A 214 -4.40 -2.01 -11.43
N LEU A 215 -4.82 -1.96 -12.71
CA LEU A 215 -5.98 -2.74 -13.17
C LEU A 215 -5.76 -4.24 -13.02
N ALA A 216 -4.55 -4.73 -13.29
CA ALA A 216 -4.22 -6.14 -13.03
C ALA A 216 -4.38 -6.50 -11.56
N ALA A 217 -3.91 -5.62 -10.64
CA ALA A 217 -4.00 -5.81 -9.20
C ALA A 217 -5.47 -5.88 -8.72
N VAL A 218 -6.29 -4.89 -9.07
CA VAL A 218 -7.72 -4.89 -8.72
C VAL A 218 -8.43 -6.13 -9.26
N ASN A 219 -8.17 -6.52 -10.52
CA ASN A 219 -8.80 -7.68 -11.15
C ASN A 219 -8.28 -9.04 -10.64
N LEU A 220 -7.36 -9.08 -9.68
CA LEU A 220 -7.06 -10.30 -8.93
C LEU A 220 -8.18 -10.67 -7.95
N GLY A 221 -9.02 -9.71 -7.54
CA GLY A 221 -10.11 -9.94 -6.59
C GLY A 221 -9.64 -10.06 -5.15
N GLU A 222 -10.56 -10.43 -4.25
CA GLU A 222 -10.35 -10.58 -2.81
C GLU A 222 -10.02 -9.25 -2.13
N ASP A 223 -8.78 -9.01 -1.75
CA ASP A 223 -8.26 -7.79 -1.11
C ASP A 223 -7.72 -6.86 -2.21
N THR A 224 -8.62 -6.15 -2.84
CA THR A 224 -8.33 -5.42 -4.09
C THR A 224 -7.69 -4.07 -3.87
N ASP A 225 -8.07 -3.35 -2.84
CA ASP A 225 -7.54 -2.04 -2.50
C ASP A 225 -6.10 -2.13 -1.98
N THR A 226 -5.83 -3.00 -0.99
CA THR A 226 -4.47 -3.19 -0.50
C THR A 226 -3.53 -3.73 -1.59
N THR A 227 -3.99 -4.72 -2.38
CA THR A 227 -3.16 -5.23 -3.48
C THR A 227 -2.84 -4.14 -4.49
N ALA A 228 -3.84 -3.32 -4.85
CA ALA A 228 -3.65 -2.24 -5.82
C ALA A 228 -2.93 -1.02 -5.21
N ALA A 229 -3.06 -0.75 -3.91
CA ALA A 229 -2.29 0.28 -3.21
C ALA A 229 -0.79 -0.02 -3.26
N VAL A 230 -0.40 -1.25 -2.89
CA VAL A 230 1.03 -1.66 -2.92
C VAL A 230 1.55 -1.69 -4.36
N ALA A 231 0.80 -2.30 -5.30
CA ALA A 231 1.18 -2.33 -6.71
C ALA A 231 1.28 -0.92 -7.31
N GLY A 232 0.33 -0.04 -7.00
CA GLY A 232 0.28 1.34 -7.43
C GLY A 232 1.44 2.19 -6.89
N ALA A 233 1.84 1.98 -5.62
CA ALA A 233 3.03 2.62 -5.06
C ALA A 233 4.29 2.24 -5.84
N LEU A 234 4.50 0.95 -6.09
CA LEU A 234 5.65 0.46 -6.84
C LEU A 234 5.62 0.90 -8.32
N ALA A 235 4.44 0.85 -8.96
CA ALA A 235 4.25 1.34 -10.33
C ALA A 235 4.47 2.86 -10.43
N GLY A 236 4.05 3.63 -9.42
CA GLY A 236 4.34 5.05 -9.30
C GLY A 236 5.85 5.32 -9.27
N ILE A 237 6.62 4.50 -8.54
CA ILE A 237 8.09 4.58 -8.55
C ILE A 237 8.67 4.33 -9.95
N VAL A 238 8.17 3.32 -10.66
CA VAL A 238 8.73 2.89 -11.96
C VAL A 238 8.34 3.84 -13.09
N TYR A 239 7.07 4.22 -13.15
CA TYR A 239 6.49 4.95 -14.28
C TYR A 239 6.29 6.45 -14.02
N GLY A 240 6.35 6.89 -12.75
CA GLY A 240 6.10 8.26 -12.33
C GLY A 240 4.61 8.62 -12.22
N ALA A 241 4.25 9.57 -11.37
CA ALA A 241 2.86 10.03 -11.18
C ALA A 241 2.27 10.65 -12.47
N SER A 242 3.09 11.13 -13.38
CA SER A 242 2.64 11.66 -14.68
C SER A 242 2.09 10.59 -15.63
N SER A 243 2.37 9.31 -15.38
CA SER A 243 1.85 8.17 -16.15
C SER A 243 0.47 7.71 -15.67
N ILE A 244 0.01 8.20 -14.51
CA ILE A 244 -1.34 7.92 -14.01
C ILE A 244 -2.37 8.54 -14.97
N PRO A 245 -3.41 7.81 -15.39
CA PRO A 245 -4.48 8.37 -16.22
C PRO A 245 -5.04 9.67 -15.63
N ARG A 246 -5.15 10.71 -16.45
CA ARG A 246 -5.64 12.02 -15.99
C ARG A 246 -7.04 11.96 -15.42
N SER A 247 -7.91 11.10 -15.94
CA SER A 247 -9.25 10.85 -15.40
C SER A 247 -9.20 10.37 -13.95
N TRP A 248 -8.31 9.42 -13.63
CA TRP A 248 -8.14 8.87 -12.28
C TRP A 248 -7.54 9.89 -11.33
N MET A 249 -6.49 10.59 -11.77
CA MET A 249 -5.90 11.66 -10.96
C MET A 249 -6.89 12.80 -10.70
N ASN A 250 -7.78 13.12 -11.64
CA ASN A 250 -8.82 14.13 -11.45
C ASN A 250 -9.91 13.64 -10.48
N ALA A 251 -10.29 12.38 -10.55
CA ALA A 251 -11.29 11.76 -9.68
C ALA A 251 -10.77 11.54 -8.26
N LEU A 252 -9.44 11.36 -8.09
CA LEU A 252 -8.83 11.17 -6.76
C LEU A 252 -9.18 12.33 -5.84
N ARG A 253 -9.73 12.03 -4.69
CA ARG A 253 -10.14 12.98 -3.65
C ARG A 253 -8.97 13.21 -2.69
N GLY A 254 -9.01 14.24 -1.86
CA GLY A 254 -8.02 14.50 -0.82
C GLY A 254 -6.58 14.72 -1.30
N LYS A 255 -6.37 15.17 -2.54
CA LYS A 255 -5.02 15.47 -3.05
C LYS A 255 -4.26 16.48 -2.21
N ASP A 256 -4.96 17.43 -1.62
CA ASP A 256 -4.41 18.42 -0.69
C ASP A 256 -3.93 17.77 0.62
N VAL A 257 -4.65 16.75 1.10
CA VAL A 257 -4.24 15.94 2.27
C VAL A 257 -2.94 15.20 1.92
N THR A 258 -2.88 14.58 0.74
CA THR A 258 -1.68 13.89 0.26
C THR A 258 -0.50 14.86 0.19
N GLU A 259 -0.63 15.98 -0.52
CA GLU A 259 0.48 16.91 -0.74
C GLU A 259 1.05 17.49 0.57
N ARG A 260 0.21 17.80 1.55
CA ARG A 260 0.67 18.38 2.83
C ARG A 260 1.42 17.39 3.73
N CYS A 261 1.25 16.07 3.52
CA CYS A 261 1.92 15.04 4.32
C CYS A 261 3.30 14.64 3.77
N LEU A 262 3.62 14.99 2.51
CA LEU A 262 4.89 14.61 1.90
C LEU A 262 6.09 15.36 2.50
N PHE A 263 7.27 14.71 2.51
CA PHE A 263 8.56 15.24 2.97
C PHE A 263 9.60 15.30 1.88
#